data_e4ccfb4a0abdf990d97d37f6e5314994
#
_entry.id   e4ccfb4a0abdf990d97d37f6e5314994
#
_cell.length_a   1.000
_cell.length_b   1.000
_cell.length_c   1.000
_cell.angle_alpha   90.00
_cell.angle_beta   90.00
_cell.angle_gamma   90.00
#
_symmetry.space_group_name_H-M   'P 1'
#
loop_
_entity.id
_entity.type
_entity.pdbx_description
1 polymer ?
#
loop_
_entity_poly.entity_id
_entity_poly.type
_entity_poly.pdbx_seq_one_letter_code
_entity_poly.pdbx_strand_id
1 'polypeptide(L)'
;MASCERGFSDDIDFATFPNTPDIFTDAPVGLTDEFFESFDPATGANTEGFSTDENEAYAGTTSIRVDVPTPTDPNGAYIGGIFTDRGAGRNLTGYDALTFWLKGSTTAIVETFGFGTDFEENKYVADINNVELSTDWKKIIIPIPDPSKLVQEKGMFKFSAGTQSTNGEGFTFWIDELRFEKLGTIGQPRPAILGGQDQTAQANVDSQIPIIGLTQTLNGPNGGDITVTTTPFYFDFETSNPFVASVSDAGIITIDGIGNIDPDTGERDNKATITASLGGIEAAGSLTVEAVNIDVISIFSDVFANIPVDNYNGFYEPFQTTLGGAIVENGNNIIDYTMLNFVAIEYYGREGSGIQPVDATEMTHLHIDIRVNEGLDPDDFITMSLHNNFTQPSEVSGAFTFSASDLLSNEWVEFDIPLSSFDGLSVRDAIGMMLFVSDGTIANVSLDNIYYYAEN
;
A
#
# COMPACT_ATOMS: atom_id res chain seq x y z
N MET A 1 -2.59 -5.59 -46.11
CA MET A 1 -3.17 -6.92 -45.79
C MET A 1 -4.51 -6.65 -45.10
N ALA A 2 -5.61 -7.11 -45.69
CA ALA A 2 -6.94 -6.94 -45.07
C ALA A 2 -7.03 -7.85 -43.87
N SER A 3 -7.21 -7.31 -42.68
CA SER A 3 -7.58 -8.03 -41.47
C SER A 3 -9.00 -8.54 -41.65
N CYS A 4 -9.21 -9.87 -41.70
CA CYS A 4 -10.54 -10.44 -41.54
C CYS A 4 -10.91 -10.34 -40.06
N GLU A 5 -11.65 -9.32 -39.67
CA GLU A 5 -12.44 -9.36 -38.45
C GLU A 5 -13.51 -10.49 -38.64
N ARG A 6 -13.30 -11.61 -37.96
CA ARG A 6 -14.37 -12.60 -37.76
C ARG A 6 -15.32 -12.01 -36.76
N GLY A 7 -16.46 -11.50 -37.26
CA GLY A 7 -17.62 -11.26 -36.39
C GLY A 7 -18.03 -12.58 -35.73
N PHE A 8 -18.47 -12.51 -34.49
CA PHE A 8 -19.07 -13.65 -33.79
C PHE A 8 -20.31 -14.13 -34.59
N SER A 9 -20.57 -15.44 -34.60
CA SER A 9 -21.77 -16.02 -35.18
C SER A 9 -22.96 -15.55 -34.35
N ASP A 10 -24.09 -15.29 -35.01
CA ASP A 10 -25.36 -14.92 -34.35
C ASP A 10 -25.92 -16.04 -33.40
N ASP A 11 -25.31 -17.23 -33.43
CA ASP A 11 -25.65 -18.39 -32.59
C ASP A 11 -24.70 -18.58 -31.40
N ILE A 12 -23.87 -17.59 -31.04
CA ILE A 12 -22.99 -17.67 -29.86
C ILE A 12 -23.79 -17.31 -28.60
N ASP A 13 -24.03 -18.29 -27.77
CA ASP A 13 -24.42 -18.06 -26.38
C ASP A 13 -23.21 -17.65 -25.58
N PHE A 14 -23.18 -16.40 -25.12
CA PHE A 14 -22.16 -15.94 -24.21
C PHE A 14 -22.32 -16.63 -22.85
N ALA A 15 -21.20 -17.00 -22.23
CA ALA A 15 -21.21 -17.53 -20.87
C ALA A 15 -21.88 -16.51 -19.93
N THR A 16 -22.89 -16.98 -19.20
CA THR A 16 -23.54 -16.18 -18.15
C THR A 16 -23.12 -16.72 -16.79
N PHE A 17 -22.76 -15.81 -15.88
CA PHE A 17 -22.43 -16.16 -14.51
C PHE A 17 -23.67 -16.08 -13.62
N PRO A 18 -23.77 -16.92 -12.55
CA PRO A 18 -24.84 -16.81 -11.58
C PRO A 18 -24.95 -15.39 -11.00
N ASN A 19 -26.15 -14.92 -10.75
CA ASN A 19 -26.40 -13.61 -10.13
C ASN A 19 -26.97 -13.77 -8.72
N THR A 20 -26.64 -14.86 -8.03
CA THR A 20 -27.07 -15.14 -6.66
C THR A 20 -26.50 -14.11 -5.71
N PRO A 21 -27.35 -13.33 -4.99
CA PRO A 21 -26.85 -12.30 -4.09
C PRO A 21 -26.40 -12.83 -2.74
N ASP A 22 -27.02 -13.92 -2.27
CA ASP A 22 -26.82 -14.42 -0.91
C ASP A 22 -25.46 -15.09 -0.78
N ILE A 23 -24.76 -14.79 0.31
CA ILE A 23 -23.47 -15.37 0.69
C ILE A 23 -23.67 -16.28 1.91
N PHE A 24 -24.35 -15.75 2.94
CA PHE A 24 -24.72 -16.47 4.13
C PHE A 24 -26.04 -15.92 4.69
N THR A 25 -26.99 -16.82 4.98
CA THR A 25 -28.23 -16.54 5.68
C THR A 25 -28.30 -17.39 6.94
N ASP A 26 -28.79 -18.61 6.95
CA ASP A 26 -28.60 -19.59 8.05
C ASP A 26 -27.49 -20.60 7.71
N ALA A 27 -27.00 -20.57 6.48
CA ALA A 27 -25.95 -21.43 5.96
C ALA A 27 -25.27 -20.74 4.74
N PRO A 28 -24.06 -21.19 4.36
CA PRO A 28 -23.39 -20.68 3.16
C PRO A 28 -24.23 -20.95 1.91
N VAL A 29 -24.34 -19.92 1.04
CA VAL A 29 -25.11 -20.01 -0.22
C VAL A 29 -24.17 -19.96 -1.41
N GLY A 30 -24.09 -21.06 -2.17
CA GLY A 30 -23.21 -21.18 -3.33
C GLY A 30 -21.71 -21.24 -2.97
N LEU A 31 -21.39 -21.42 -1.70
CA LEU A 31 -20.08 -21.70 -1.15
C LEU A 31 -20.05 -23.14 -0.64
N THR A 32 -18.87 -23.68 -0.30
CA THR A 32 -18.77 -24.99 0.34
C THR A 32 -18.98 -24.88 1.87
N ASP A 33 -19.09 -26.00 2.57
CA ASP A 33 -19.18 -26.01 4.04
C ASP A 33 -17.93 -25.38 4.70
N GLU A 34 -16.77 -25.44 4.00
CA GLU A 34 -15.54 -24.73 4.36
C GLU A 34 -15.47 -23.41 3.56
N PHE A 35 -16.34 -22.47 3.86
CA PHE A 35 -16.47 -21.22 3.10
C PHE A 35 -15.54 -20.11 3.57
N PHE A 36 -14.90 -20.23 4.71
CA PHE A 36 -13.90 -19.30 5.21
C PHE A 36 -12.49 -19.81 4.88
N GLU A 37 -11.71 -18.96 4.22
CA GLU A 37 -10.30 -19.16 3.93
C GLU A 37 -9.50 -18.11 4.70
N SER A 38 -8.76 -18.58 5.73
CA SER A 38 -7.95 -17.70 6.59
C SER A 38 -6.81 -17.04 5.82
N PHE A 39 -6.40 -15.87 6.26
CA PHE A 39 -5.09 -15.33 5.91
C PHE A 39 -3.98 -16.27 6.36
N ASP A 40 -2.77 -16.10 5.79
CA ASP A 40 -1.65 -17.01 6.03
C ASP A 40 -1.27 -17.03 7.52
N PRO A 41 -1.33 -18.20 8.19
CA PRO A 41 -0.90 -18.34 9.58
C PRO A 41 0.55 -17.92 9.83
N ALA A 42 1.41 -17.96 8.81
CA ALA A 42 2.78 -17.47 8.92
C ALA A 42 2.85 -15.95 9.18
N THR A 43 1.79 -15.20 8.85
CA THR A 43 1.66 -13.77 9.20
C THR A 43 1.04 -13.55 10.58
N GLY A 44 0.74 -14.59 11.32
CA GLY A 44 0.12 -14.53 12.66
C GLY A 44 -1.41 -14.57 12.66
N ALA A 45 -2.03 -14.97 11.56
CA ALA A 45 -3.48 -15.16 11.50
C ALA A 45 -3.94 -16.40 12.29
N ASN A 46 -4.95 -16.23 13.15
CA ASN A 46 -5.61 -17.32 13.86
C ASN A 46 -6.62 -18.02 12.93
N THR A 47 -6.51 -19.32 12.78
CA THR A 47 -7.37 -20.14 11.91
C THR A 47 -8.52 -20.82 12.63
N GLU A 48 -8.58 -20.73 13.96
CA GLU A 48 -9.54 -21.48 14.79
C GLU A 48 -10.69 -20.63 15.33
N GLY A 49 -10.57 -19.29 15.29
CA GLY A 49 -11.56 -18.37 15.84
C GLY A 49 -12.83 -18.17 14.98
N PHE A 50 -12.96 -18.88 13.86
CA PHE A 50 -14.12 -18.80 12.97
C PHE A 50 -15.07 -19.99 13.16
N SER A 51 -16.36 -19.72 13.31
CA SER A 51 -17.41 -20.74 13.49
C SER A 51 -18.79 -20.19 13.12
N THR A 52 -19.82 -21.00 13.35
CA THR A 52 -21.24 -20.59 13.34
C THR A 52 -21.80 -20.66 14.75
N ASP A 53 -22.85 -19.87 15.05
CA ASP A 53 -23.51 -19.83 16.35
C ASP A 53 -25.04 -19.97 16.16
N GLU A 54 -25.63 -20.94 16.86
CA GLU A 54 -27.07 -21.20 16.87
C GLU A 54 -27.80 -20.49 18.03
N ASN A 55 -27.05 -19.83 18.93
CA ASN A 55 -27.64 -19.15 20.09
C ASN A 55 -27.77 -17.63 19.87
N GLU A 56 -27.06 -17.08 18.89
CA GLU A 56 -27.05 -15.67 18.58
C GLU A 56 -27.27 -15.51 17.06
N ALA A 57 -28.42 -15.02 16.63
CA ALA A 57 -28.74 -14.75 15.23
C ALA A 57 -29.60 -13.49 15.12
N TYR A 58 -29.45 -12.73 14.02
CA TYR A 58 -30.33 -11.62 13.69
C TYR A 58 -31.66 -12.12 13.11
N ALA A 59 -31.58 -13.04 12.18
CA ALA A 59 -32.73 -13.70 11.58
C ALA A 59 -32.47 -15.21 11.49
N GLY A 60 -33.55 -16.00 11.26
CA GLY A 60 -33.38 -17.44 11.19
C GLY A 60 -32.91 -18.08 12.49
N THR A 61 -31.92 -18.98 12.39
CA THR A 61 -31.45 -19.80 13.50
C THR A 61 -29.93 -19.79 13.70
N THR A 62 -29.17 -19.25 12.73
CA THR A 62 -27.70 -19.38 12.74
C THR A 62 -27.03 -18.12 12.22
N SER A 63 -25.99 -17.67 12.87
CA SER A 63 -25.12 -16.60 12.39
C SER A 63 -23.67 -17.08 12.26
N ILE A 64 -22.84 -16.32 11.58
CA ILE A 64 -21.37 -16.45 11.60
C ILE A 64 -20.87 -15.88 12.92
N ARG A 65 -19.97 -16.60 13.59
CA ARG A 65 -19.29 -16.19 14.81
C ARG A 65 -17.79 -16.08 14.55
N VAL A 66 -17.22 -14.96 15.00
CA VAL A 66 -15.78 -14.71 14.95
C VAL A 66 -15.28 -14.38 16.35
N ASP A 67 -14.40 -15.21 16.87
CA ASP A 67 -13.70 -14.97 18.13
C ASP A 67 -12.34 -14.34 17.85
N VAL A 68 -12.18 -13.07 18.17
CA VAL A 68 -10.94 -12.31 17.97
C VAL A 68 -9.96 -12.67 19.08
N PRO A 69 -8.78 -13.23 18.75
CA PRO A 69 -7.82 -13.71 19.74
C PRO A 69 -7.11 -12.55 20.46
N THR A 70 -6.50 -12.85 21.60
CA THR A 70 -5.57 -11.90 22.24
C THR A 70 -4.23 -11.86 21.50
N PRO A 71 -3.40 -10.81 21.63
CA PRO A 71 -2.10 -10.72 20.98
C PRO A 71 -1.10 -11.83 21.34
N THR A 72 -1.37 -12.56 22.44
CA THR A 72 -0.52 -13.66 22.95
C THR A 72 -1.11 -15.04 22.69
N ASP A 73 -2.17 -15.13 21.87
CA ASP A 73 -2.76 -16.42 21.52
C ASP A 73 -1.74 -17.26 20.71
N PRO A 74 -1.45 -18.50 21.10
CA PRO A 74 -0.47 -19.33 20.43
C PRO A 74 -0.84 -19.71 18.98
N ASN A 75 -2.13 -19.58 18.62
CA ASN A 75 -2.65 -19.89 17.28
C ASN A 75 -2.68 -18.67 16.34
N GLY A 76 -2.31 -17.48 16.84
CA GLY A 76 -2.26 -16.26 16.06
C GLY A 76 -2.84 -15.05 16.79
N ALA A 77 -2.27 -13.87 16.57
CA ALA A 77 -2.56 -12.63 17.29
C ALA A 77 -3.74 -11.81 16.73
N TYR A 78 -4.24 -12.17 15.55
CA TYR A 78 -5.40 -11.56 14.90
C TYR A 78 -6.17 -12.62 14.12
N ILE A 79 -7.37 -12.31 13.67
CA ILE A 79 -8.16 -13.19 12.81
C ILE A 79 -8.62 -12.44 11.57
N GLY A 80 -8.54 -13.09 10.41
CA GLY A 80 -9.02 -12.56 9.15
C GLY A 80 -8.96 -13.59 8.04
N GLY A 81 -9.70 -13.31 6.98
CA GLY A 81 -9.76 -14.17 5.82
C GLY A 81 -10.88 -13.75 4.88
N ILE A 82 -11.16 -14.62 3.93
CA ILE A 82 -12.06 -14.36 2.81
C ILE A 82 -13.10 -15.45 2.63
N PHE A 83 -14.22 -15.11 2.00
CA PHE A 83 -15.21 -16.04 1.48
C PHE A 83 -15.17 -15.95 -0.04
N THR A 84 -14.86 -17.04 -0.71
CA THR A 84 -14.75 -17.08 -2.16
C THR A 84 -15.86 -17.91 -2.80
N ASP A 85 -16.37 -17.43 -3.92
CA ASP A 85 -17.18 -18.29 -4.81
C ASP A 85 -16.26 -19.35 -5.42
N ARG A 86 -16.52 -20.63 -5.09
CA ARG A 86 -15.72 -21.77 -5.58
C ARG A 86 -16.06 -22.17 -7.00
N GLY A 87 -17.07 -21.54 -7.60
CA GLY A 87 -17.49 -21.73 -8.99
C GLY A 87 -16.74 -20.82 -9.97
N ALA A 88 -17.46 -20.45 -11.01
CA ALA A 88 -16.95 -19.57 -12.06
C ALA A 88 -16.96 -18.08 -11.68
N GLY A 89 -17.43 -17.72 -10.49
CA GLY A 89 -17.70 -16.34 -10.06
C GLY A 89 -19.15 -15.93 -10.30
N ARG A 90 -19.55 -14.79 -9.76
CA ARG A 90 -20.90 -14.26 -9.82
C ARG A 90 -20.99 -12.95 -10.61
N ASN A 91 -22.09 -12.78 -11.33
CA ASN A 91 -22.44 -11.50 -11.93
C ASN A 91 -23.18 -10.64 -10.91
N LEU A 92 -22.51 -9.64 -10.39
CA LEU A 92 -23.00 -8.73 -9.36
C LEU A 92 -23.40 -7.34 -9.92
N THR A 93 -23.46 -7.18 -11.24
CA THR A 93 -23.79 -5.90 -11.90
C THR A 93 -25.20 -5.37 -11.59
N GLY A 94 -26.07 -6.24 -11.06
CA GLY A 94 -27.44 -5.88 -10.66
C GLY A 94 -27.57 -5.27 -9.26
N TYR A 95 -26.50 -5.21 -8.47
CA TYR A 95 -26.49 -4.80 -7.07
C TYR A 95 -25.69 -3.51 -6.90
N ASP A 96 -25.94 -2.76 -5.82
CA ASP A 96 -25.27 -1.50 -5.50
C ASP A 96 -24.55 -1.52 -4.14
N ALA A 97 -24.75 -2.58 -3.35
CA ALA A 97 -24.04 -2.76 -2.06
C ALA A 97 -23.87 -4.24 -1.68
N LEU A 98 -22.82 -4.53 -0.93
CA LEU A 98 -22.75 -5.66 -0.02
C LEU A 98 -23.32 -5.22 1.32
N THR A 99 -24.20 -6.02 1.93
CA THR A 99 -24.82 -5.73 3.22
C THR A 99 -24.80 -6.92 4.15
N PHE A 100 -24.76 -6.66 5.45
CA PHE A 100 -24.87 -7.67 6.50
C PHE A 100 -25.31 -7.03 7.81
N TRP A 101 -25.80 -7.85 8.74
CA TRP A 101 -26.04 -7.46 10.11
C TRP A 101 -24.84 -7.83 10.96
N LEU A 102 -24.42 -6.92 11.83
CA LEU A 102 -23.21 -7.02 12.65
C LEU A 102 -23.55 -6.74 14.11
N LYS A 103 -23.04 -7.58 15.02
CA LYS A 103 -23.15 -7.42 16.48
C LYS A 103 -21.84 -7.79 17.15
N GLY A 104 -21.46 -7.07 18.18
CA GLY A 104 -20.30 -7.37 19.04
C GLY A 104 -20.70 -7.86 20.43
N SER A 105 -19.86 -8.64 21.06
CA SER A 105 -19.96 -8.97 22.50
C SER A 105 -19.66 -7.75 23.38
N THR A 106 -18.94 -6.79 22.83
CA THR A 106 -18.56 -5.52 23.46
C THR A 106 -18.42 -4.44 22.38
N THR A 107 -18.22 -3.21 22.78
CA THR A 107 -17.78 -2.14 21.87
C THR A 107 -16.30 -2.35 21.55
N ALA A 108 -16.00 -2.53 20.26
CA ALA A 108 -14.65 -2.71 19.72
C ALA A 108 -14.64 -2.20 18.28
N ILE A 109 -13.50 -2.24 17.61
CA ILE A 109 -13.38 -1.89 16.21
C ILE A 109 -12.92 -3.14 15.45
N VAL A 110 -13.58 -3.44 14.35
CA VAL A 110 -13.08 -4.37 13.32
C VAL A 110 -12.35 -3.56 12.28
N GLU A 111 -11.10 -3.90 12.02
CA GLU A 111 -10.21 -3.11 11.19
C GLU A 111 -10.70 -3.01 9.75
N THR A 112 -11.19 -4.12 9.17
CA THR A 112 -11.62 -4.13 7.77
C THR A 112 -12.79 -5.08 7.56
N PHE A 113 -13.77 -4.64 6.79
CA PHE A 113 -14.72 -5.46 6.06
C PHE A 113 -14.70 -5.08 4.58
N GLY A 114 -14.87 -6.04 3.68
CA GLY A 114 -14.86 -5.77 2.25
C GLY A 114 -15.28 -6.95 1.40
N PHE A 115 -15.06 -6.83 0.09
CA PHE A 115 -15.23 -7.88 -0.90
C PHE A 115 -14.20 -7.70 -2.04
N GLY A 116 -14.17 -8.61 -3.01
CA GLY A 116 -13.30 -8.53 -4.18
C GLY A 116 -11.89 -9.11 -3.97
N THR A 117 -11.59 -9.63 -2.76
CA THR A 117 -10.35 -10.37 -2.50
C THR A 117 -10.61 -11.85 -2.72
N ASP A 118 -9.84 -12.47 -3.62
CA ASP A 118 -10.00 -13.89 -4.01
C ASP A 118 -8.68 -14.69 -3.94
N PHE A 119 -7.60 -14.06 -3.43
CA PHE A 119 -6.22 -14.56 -3.41
C PHE A 119 -5.64 -14.89 -4.80
N GLU A 120 -6.30 -14.48 -5.88
CA GLU A 120 -5.80 -14.57 -7.25
C GLU A 120 -5.41 -13.19 -7.77
N GLU A 121 -6.34 -12.47 -8.43
CA GLU A 121 -6.06 -11.15 -9.01
C GLU A 121 -6.36 -9.99 -8.05
N ASN A 122 -7.29 -10.16 -7.09
CA ASN A 122 -7.77 -9.11 -6.18
C ASN A 122 -8.19 -7.82 -6.91
N LYS A 123 -8.85 -7.98 -8.05
CA LYS A 123 -9.00 -6.92 -9.05
C LYS A 123 -9.97 -5.82 -8.60
N TYR A 124 -11.12 -6.20 -8.05
CA TYR A 124 -12.19 -5.27 -7.71
C TYR A 124 -12.46 -5.23 -6.20
N VAL A 125 -11.40 -5.01 -5.43
CA VAL A 125 -11.52 -4.89 -3.98
C VAL A 125 -12.20 -3.58 -3.57
N ALA A 126 -13.13 -3.67 -2.64
CA ALA A 126 -13.77 -2.53 -1.99
C ALA A 126 -13.89 -2.80 -0.48
N ASP A 127 -13.23 -1.96 0.30
CA ASP A 127 -13.09 -2.11 1.75
C ASP A 127 -13.65 -0.92 2.51
N ILE A 128 -14.30 -1.17 3.65
CA ILE A 128 -14.53 -0.19 4.70
C ILE A 128 -13.65 -0.53 5.90
N ASN A 129 -13.10 0.50 6.54
CA ASN A 129 -12.15 0.33 7.62
C ASN A 129 -12.67 0.90 8.94
N ASN A 130 -12.15 0.39 10.05
CA ASN A 130 -12.44 0.85 11.41
C ASN A 130 -13.94 0.85 11.75
N VAL A 131 -14.60 -0.29 11.53
CA VAL A 131 -16.03 -0.44 11.77
C VAL A 131 -16.32 -0.66 13.25
N GLU A 132 -17.01 0.29 13.87
CA GLU A 132 -17.40 0.22 15.29
C GLU A 132 -18.49 -0.83 15.54
N LEU A 133 -18.21 -1.75 16.44
CA LEU A 133 -19.17 -2.73 16.95
C LEU A 133 -20.15 -2.11 17.95
N SER A 134 -21.34 -2.67 17.96
CA SER A 134 -22.38 -2.43 18.97
C SER A 134 -22.84 -3.77 19.55
N THR A 135 -23.27 -3.76 20.80
CA THR A 135 -23.93 -4.92 21.43
C THR A 135 -25.34 -5.18 20.88
N ASP A 136 -25.88 -4.24 20.12
CA ASP A 136 -27.11 -4.41 19.34
C ASP A 136 -26.79 -4.67 17.87
N TRP A 137 -27.61 -5.45 17.17
CA TRP A 137 -27.50 -5.69 15.76
C TRP A 137 -27.63 -4.40 14.95
N LYS A 138 -26.63 -4.12 14.11
CA LYS A 138 -26.61 -2.99 13.16
C LYS A 138 -26.42 -3.49 11.73
N LYS A 139 -27.16 -2.93 10.80
CA LYS A 139 -26.92 -3.18 9.37
C LYS A 139 -25.72 -2.40 8.89
N ILE A 140 -24.74 -3.11 8.33
CA ILE A 140 -23.56 -2.55 7.68
C ILE A 140 -23.82 -2.55 6.18
N ILE A 141 -23.34 -1.52 5.51
CA ILE A 141 -23.49 -1.31 4.06
C ILE A 141 -22.12 -0.97 3.50
N ILE A 142 -21.66 -1.77 2.56
CA ILE A 142 -20.43 -1.53 1.78
C ILE A 142 -20.87 -1.24 0.34
N PRO A 143 -20.89 0.02 -0.10
CA PRO A 143 -21.25 0.36 -1.47
C PRO A 143 -20.32 -0.30 -2.49
N ILE A 144 -20.86 -0.72 -3.61
CA ILE A 144 -20.09 -1.16 -4.77
C ILE A 144 -19.65 0.10 -5.53
N PRO A 145 -18.33 0.33 -5.72
CA PRO A 145 -17.83 1.54 -6.39
C PRO A 145 -18.34 1.73 -7.82
N ASP A 146 -18.32 0.65 -8.61
CA ASP A 146 -18.90 0.56 -9.94
C ASP A 146 -19.43 -0.86 -10.20
N PRO A 147 -20.74 -1.08 -10.09
CA PRO A 147 -21.33 -2.39 -10.34
C PRO A 147 -21.05 -2.95 -11.73
N SER A 148 -20.86 -2.08 -12.74
CA SER A 148 -20.65 -2.55 -14.12
C SER A 148 -19.37 -3.36 -14.31
N LYS A 149 -18.41 -3.21 -13.42
CA LYS A 149 -17.14 -3.94 -13.42
C LYS A 149 -17.27 -5.38 -12.88
N LEU A 150 -18.29 -5.67 -12.04
CA LEU A 150 -18.46 -6.96 -11.34
C LEU A 150 -19.22 -8.01 -12.16
N VAL A 151 -18.77 -8.27 -13.37
CA VAL A 151 -19.41 -9.26 -14.28
C VAL A 151 -19.15 -10.69 -13.83
N GLN A 152 -17.98 -10.93 -13.21
CA GLN A 152 -17.50 -12.25 -12.79
C GLN A 152 -16.68 -12.12 -11.51
N GLU A 153 -17.32 -11.81 -10.39
CA GLU A 153 -16.63 -11.64 -9.10
C GLU A 153 -16.57 -12.95 -8.33
N LYS A 154 -15.41 -13.26 -7.74
CA LYS A 154 -15.18 -14.42 -6.87
C LYS A 154 -15.02 -14.06 -5.41
N GLY A 155 -14.46 -12.91 -5.08
CA GLY A 155 -14.27 -12.44 -3.73
C GLY A 155 -15.56 -11.95 -3.10
N MET A 156 -16.29 -12.83 -2.41
CA MET A 156 -17.63 -12.52 -1.92
C MET A 156 -17.63 -11.68 -0.65
N PHE A 157 -16.67 -11.92 0.25
CA PHE A 157 -16.55 -11.20 1.52
C PHE A 157 -15.15 -11.35 2.09
N LYS A 158 -14.74 -10.37 2.86
CA LYS A 158 -13.47 -10.36 3.59
C LYS A 158 -13.63 -9.62 4.91
N PHE A 159 -12.87 -10.05 5.93
CA PHE A 159 -12.70 -9.27 7.17
C PHE A 159 -11.31 -9.45 7.75
N SER A 160 -10.91 -8.50 8.61
CA SER A 160 -9.72 -8.58 9.46
C SER A 160 -10.00 -7.91 10.79
N ALA A 161 -9.66 -8.57 11.90
CA ALA A 161 -9.89 -8.10 13.25
C ALA A 161 -8.75 -8.47 14.21
N GLY A 162 -8.30 -7.47 14.97
CA GLY A 162 -7.35 -7.60 16.06
C GLY A 162 -7.84 -6.92 17.34
N THR A 163 -6.96 -6.72 18.29
CA THR A 163 -7.34 -6.21 19.63
C THR A 163 -6.79 -4.82 19.94
N GLN A 164 -6.40 -4.06 18.93
CA GLN A 164 -5.85 -2.70 19.10
C GLN A 164 -6.83 -1.77 19.81
N SER A 165 -8.13 -1.87 19.46
CA SER A 165 -9.20 -1.06 20.07
C SER A 165 -9.61 -1.49 21.48
N THR A 166 -9.21 -2.69 21.93
CA THR A 166 -9.58 -3.29 23.22
C THR A 166 -8.40 -3.42 24.18
N ASN A 167 -7.28 -2.77 23.90
CA ASN A 167 -6.04 -2.86 24.69
C ASN A 167 -5.53 -4.31 24.87
N GLY A 168 -5.69 -5.14 23.86
CA GLY A 168 -5.26 -6.54 23.87
C GLY A 168 -6.28 -7.55 24.42
N GLU A 169 -7.48 -7.11 24.78
CA GLU A 169 -8.54 -8.02 25.21
C GLU A 169 -9.27 -8.60 24.01
N GLY A 170 -9.35 -9.93 23.92
CA GLY A 170 -10.13 -10.63 22.90
C GLY A 170 -11.62 -10.33 23.00
N PHE A 171 -12.33 -10.42 21.88
CA PHE A 171 -13.77 -10.21 21.83
C PHE A 171 -14.42 -11.09 20.77
N THR A 172 -15.74 -11.17 20.76
CA THR A 172 -16.50 -11.91 19.76
C THR A 172 -17.39 -10.96 18.97
N PHE A 173 -17.56 -11.20 17.68
CA PHE A 173 -18.60 -10.56 16.90
C PHE A 173 -19.36 -11.58 16.03
N TRP A 174 -20.59 -11.21 15.65
CA TRP A 174 -21.48 -12.04 14.84
C TRP A 174 -21.87 -11.29 13.58
N ILE A 175 -21.94 -12.04 12.47
CA ILE A 175 -22.39 -11.56 11.17
C ILE A 175 -23.57 -12.41 10.73
N ASP A 176 -24.62 -11.78 10.22
CA ASP A 176 -25.80 -12.46 9.71
C ASP A 176 -26.40 -11.75 8.50
N GLU A 177 -27.21 -12.46 7.71
CA GLU A 177 -27.86 -11.94 6.51
C GLU A 177 -26.87 -11.28 5.54
N LEU A 178 -25.71 -11.92 5.31
CA LEU A 178 -24.65 -11.44 4.44
C LEU A 178 -25.01 -11.65 2.97
N ARG A 179 -25.21 -10.56 2.23
CA ARG A 179 -25.63 -10.59 0.83
C ARG A 179 -25.33 -9.33 0.05
N PHE A 180 -25.31 -9.43 -1.25
CA PHE A 180 -25.38 -8.27 -2.13
C PHE A 180 -26.84 -7.80 -2.27
N GLU A 181 -27.07 -6.50 -2.20
CA GLU A 181 -28.41 -5.91 -2.32
C GLU A 181 -28.44 -4.78 -3.36
N LYS A 182 -29.62 -4.57 -3.95
CA LYS A 182 -29.93 -3.36 -4.70
C LYS A 182 -30.75 -2.44 -3.84
N LEU A 183 -30.10 -1.56 -3.11
CA LEU A 183 -30.75 -0.60 -2.19
C LEU A 183 -31.44 0.54 -2.97
N GLY A 184 -30.84 0.98 -4.09
CA GLY A 184 -31.36 2.04 -4.94
C GLY A 184 -31.35 3.42 -4.27
N THR A 185 -30.74 3.53 -3.08
CA THR A 185 -30.66 4.74 -2.27
C THR A 185 -29.21 5.20 -2.03
N ILE A 186 -28.26 4.50 -2.63
CA ILE A 186 -26.85 4.88 -2.65
C ILE A 186 -26.64 5.85 -3.83
N GLY A 187 -26.00 6.96 -3.57
CA GLY A 187 -25.83 7.99 -4.59
C GLY A 187 -24.73 9.00 -4.31
N GLN A 188 -24.66 10.03 -5.15
CA GLN A 188 -23.68 11.11 -5.08
C GLN A 188 -22.23 10.59 -4.99
N PRO A 189 -21.78 9.79 -5.98
CA PRO A 189 -20.43 9.26 -6.00
C PRO A 189 -19.39 10.38 -6.09
N ARG A 190 -18.36 10.26 -5.28
CA ARG A 190 -17.22 11.19 -5.19
C ARG A 190 -15.94 10.35 -5.14
N PRO A 191 -15.43 9.95 -6.31
CA PRO A 191 -14.16 9.23 -6.39
C PRO A 191 -12.99 10.15 -6.07
N ALA A 192 -11.91 9.56 -5.55
CA ALA A 192 -10.67 10.28 -5.30
C ALA A 192 -9.48 9.36 -5.54
N ILE A 193 -8.39 9.93 -6.04
CA ILE A 193 -7.05 9.36 -6.07
C ILE A 193 -6.14 10.24 -5.20
N LEU A 194 -5.02 9.71 -4.72
CA LEU A 194 -4.04 10.44 -3.90
C LEU A 194 -4.70 11.12 -2.67
N GLY A 195 -5.72 10.47 -2.08
CA GLY A 195 -6.48 11.05 -0.98
C GLY A 195 -7.24 12.34 -1.34
N GLY A 196 -7.52 12.58 -2.63
CA GLY A 196 -8.21 13.77 -3.13
C GLY A 196 -7.31 15.01 -3.24
N GLN A 197 -5.98 14.84 -3.23
CA GLN A 197 -5.02 15.94 -3.29
C GLN A 197 -4.35 16.02 -4.66
N ASP A 198 -4.12 17.23 -5.14
CA ASP A 198 -3.25 17.46 -6.28
C ASP A 198 -1.79 17.43 -5.80
N GLN A 199 -1.00 16.56 -6.43
CA GLN A 199 0.40 16.33 -6.07
C GLN A 199 1.31 16.60 -7.26
N THR A 200 2.58 16.86 -7.01
CA THR A 200 3.64 16.99 -8.01
C THR A 200 4.81 16.11 -7.63
N ALA A 201 5.44 15.48 -8.61
CA ALA A 201 6.65 14.68 -8.42
C ALA A 201 7.62 14.91 -9.58
N GLN A 202 8.92 14.84 -9.29
CA GLN A 202 9.94 14.68 -10.31
C GLN A 202 10.30 13.21 -10.41
N ALA A 203 10.46 12.72 -11.63
CA ALA A 203 10.75 11.31 -11.84
C ALA A 203 11.66 11.09 -13.04
N ASN A 204 12.55 10.12 -12.93
CA ASN A 204 13.47 9.77 -14.03
C ASN A 204 12.72 8.99 -15.12
N VAL A 205 13.20 9.10 -16.35
CA VAL A 205 12.74 8.23 -17.44
C VAL A 205 12.91 6.76 -17.04
N ASP A 206 11.97 5.91 -17.45
CA ASP A 206 11.86 4.48 -17.10
C ASP A 206 11.46 4.17 -15.64
N SER A 207 11.27 5.17 -14.79
CA SER A 207 10.72 4.93 -13.43
C SER A 207 9.22 4.68 -13.44
N GLN A 208 8.73 4.04 -12.38
CA GLN A 208 7.32 3.70 -12.18
C GLN A 208 6.80 4.23 -10.85
N ILE A 209 5.63 4.85 -10.87
CA ILE A 209 4.98 5.42 -9.69
C ILE A 209 3.59 4.80 -9.55
N PRO A 210 3.26 4.11 -8.45
CA PRO A 210 1.90 3.61 -8.20
C PRO A 210 0.98 4.75 -7.76
N ILE A 211 -0.24 4.78 -8.26
CA ILE A 211 -1.30 5.65 -7.75
C ILE A 211 -1.88 5.03 -6.49
N ILE A 212 -1.86 5.76 -5.39
CA ILE A 212 -2.33 5.35 -4.06
C ILE A 212 -3.51 6.20 -3.58
N GLY A 213 -4.06 5.89 -2.40
CA GLY A 213 -5.13 6.69 -1.80
C GLY A 213 -6.43 6.70 -2.63
N LEU A 214 -6.74 5.59 -3.32
CA LEU A 214 -7.93 5.45 -4.14
C LEU A 214 -9.14 5.15 -3.28
N THR A 215 -10.15 6.00 -3.39
CA THR A 215 -11.40 5.87 -2.62
C THR A 215 -12.62 6.22 -3.46
N GLN A 216 -13.77 5.68 -3.07
CA GLN A 216 -15.08 6.12 -3.54
C GLN A 216 -15.95 6.46 -2.34
N THR A 217 -16.41 7.69 -2.22
CA THR A 217 -17.37 8.12 -1.21
C THR A 217 -18.76 8.24 -1.81
N LEU A 218 -19.76 7.61 -1.17
CA LEU A 218 -21.16 7.68 -1.60
C LEU A 218 -22.05 8.04 -0.41
N ASN A 219 -23.20 8.65 -0.67
CA ASN A 219 -24.22 8.82 0.35
C ASN A 219 -24.99 7.51 0.54
N GLY A 220 -25.05 7.04 1.77
CA GLY A 220 -25.86 5.89 2.17
C GLY A 220 -27.35 6.21 2.32
N PRO A 221 -28.19 5.19 2.60
CA PRO A 221 -29.65 5.35 2.72
C PRO A 221 -30.12 6.34 3.79
N ASN A 222 -29.31 6.60 4.81
CA ASN A 222 -29.55 7.57 5.88
C ASN A 222 -29.00 8.97 5.60
N GLY A 223 -28.41 9.18 4.39
CA GLY A 223 -27.80 10.43 3.98
C GLY A 223 -26.38 10.65 4.54
N GLY A 224 -25.85 9.71 5.31
CA GLY A 224 -24.46 9.75 5.78
C GLY A 224 -23.50 9.28 4.68
N ASP A 225 -22.27 9.79 4.71
CA ASP A 225 -21.22 9.38 3.81
C ASP A 225 -20.68 7.99 4.18
N ILE A 226 -20.47 7.15 3.16
CA ILE A 226 -19.78 5.88 3.28
C ILE A 226 -18.62 5.94 2.29
N THR A 227 -17.39 5.85 2.81
CA THR A 227 -16.18 5.81 2.00
C THR A 227 -15.64 4.39 1.94
N VAL A 228 -15.39 3.90 0.74
CA VAL A 228 -14.72 2.63 0.48
C VAL A 228 -13.34 2.90 -0.09
N THR A 229 -12.33 2.18 0.41
CA THR A 229 -11.01 2.08 -0.22
C THR A 229 -11.11 1.11 -1.38
N THR A 230 -10.54 1.46 -2.52
CA THR A 230 -10.71 0.70 -3.77
C THR A 230 -9.39 0.38 -4.43
N THR A 231 -9.42 -0.54 -5.40
CA THR A 231 -8.30 -0.84 -6.29
C THR A 231 -8.35 0.04 -7.55
N PRO A 232 -7.20 0.23 -8.23
CA PRO A 232 -7.11 1.00 -9.47
C PRO A 232 -8.06 0.54 -10.58
N PHE A 233 -8.37 -0.75 -10.66
CA PHE A 233 -9.19 -1.34 -11.72
C PHE A 233 -10.65 -0.83 -11.78
N TYR A 234 -11.09 -0.10 -10.76
CA TYR A 234 -12.37 0.61 -10.80
C TYR A 234 -12.27 1.93 -11.58
N PHE A 235 -11.07 2.49 -11.74
CA PHE A 235 -10.84 3.79 -12.35
C PHE A 235 -10.46 3.66 -13.82
N ASP A 236 -10.81 4.69 -14.56
CA ASP A 236 -10.30 4.96 -15.90
C ASP A 236 -9.32 6.12 -15.78
N PHE A 237 -8.03 5.87 -16.10
CA PHE A 237 -6.95 6.85 -15.97
C PHE A 237 -6.65 7.55 -17.29
N GLU A 238 -6.27 8.84 -17.22
CA GLU A 238 -5.85 9.63 -18.36
C GLU A 238 -4.54 10.38 -18.07
N THR A 239 -3.73 10.57 -19.10
CA THR A 239 -2.53 11.40 -19.07
C THR A 239 -2.68 12.60 -20.01
N SER A 240 -2.25 13.79 -19.56
CA SER A 240 -2.25 14.99 -20.40
C SER A 240 -1.14 14.97 -21.46
N ASN A 241 -0.07 14.19 -21.24
CA ASN A 241 1.07 14.12 -22.15
C ASN A 241 1.64 12.69 -22.24
N PRO A 242 1.18 11.88 -23.20
CA PRO A 242 1.64 10.50 -23.36
C PRO A 242 3.09 10.37 -23.85
N PHE A 243 3.77 11.45 -24.23
CA PHE A 243 5.21 11.44 -24.54
C PHE A 243 6.08 11.58 -23.28
N VAL A 244 5.47 11.91 -22.15
CA VAL A 244 6.14 12.05 -20.86
C VAL A 244 5.80 10.89 -19.96
N ALA A 245 4.52 10.56 -19.83
CA ALA A 245 4.08 9.47 -18.95
C ALA A 245 2.85 8.77 -19.48
N SER A 246 2.81 7.46 -19.32
CA SER A 246 1.63 6.61 -19.50
C SER A 246 1.14 6.06 -18.16
N VAL A 247 -0.10 5.58 -18.12
CA VAL A 247 -0.67 4.97 -16.92
C VAL A 247 -1.43 3.70 -17.31
N SER A 248 -1.21 2.62 -16.55
CA SER A 248 -1.88 1.33 -16.78
C SER A 248 -3.21 1.24 -16.00
N ASP A 249 -4.06 0.26 -16.38
CA ASP A 249 -5.29 -0.06 -15.63
C ASP A 249 -5.02 -0.47 -14.16
N ALA A 250 -3.79 -0.91 -13.86
CA ALA A 250 -3.34 -1.22 -12.51
C ALA A 250 -2.91 0.03 -11.72
N GLY A 251 -3.08 1.24 -12.29
CA GLY A 251 -2.70 2.49 -11.64
C GLY A 251 -1.19 2.70 -11.54
N ILE A 252 -0.41 2.07 -12.42
CA ILE A 252 1.04 2.28 -12.47
C ILE A 252 1.35 3.30 -13.55
N ILE A 253 1.92 4.41 -13.15
CA ILE A 253 2.44 5.45 -14.04
C ILE A 253 3.85 5.04 -14.45
N THR A 254 4.15 5.05 -15.75
CA THR A 254 5.50 4.85 -16.28
C THR A 254 5.96 6.16 -16.93
N ILE A 255 7.18 6.59 -16.63
CA ILE A 255 7.78 7.77 -17.24
C ILE A 255 8.44 7.35 -18.56
N ASP A 256 7.80 7.70 -19.66
CA ASP A 256 8.16 7.22 -21.00
C ASP A 256 9.23 8.10 -21.69
N GLY A 257 9.42 9.35 -21.24
CA GLY A 257 10.39 10.27 -21.80
C GLY A 257 10.34 11.67 -21.24
N ILE A 258 11.30 12.49 -21.61
CA ILE A 258 11.41 13.89 -21.19
C ILE A 258 10.57 14.87 -22.03
N GLY A 259 9.61 14.36 -22.81
CA GLY A 259 8.74 15.17 -23.65
C GLY A 259 9.43 15.83 -24.84
N ASN A 260 8.66 16.62 -25.57
CA ASN A 260 9.12 17.31 -26.79
C ASN A 260 9.57 18.75 -26.49
N ILE A 261 10.46 19.27 -27.34
CA ILE A 261 10.80 20.69 -27.33
C ILE A 261 9.77 21.43 -28.18
N ASP A 262 9.13 22.46 -27.60
CA ASP A 262 8.28 23.39 -28.34
C ASP A 262 9.16 24.16 -29.37
N PRO A 263 8.87 24.05 -30.64
CA PRO A 263 9.68 24.68 -31.69
C PRO A 263 9.60 26.22 -31.67
N ASP A 264 8.57 26.79 -31.09
CA ASP A 264 8.34 28.21 -31.07
C ASP A 264 8.98 28.91 -29.87
N THR A 265 8.99 28.23 -28.71
CA THR A 265 9.53 28.78 -27.46
C THR A 265 10.91 28.21 -27.11
N GLY A 266 11.24 27.03 -27.63
CA GLY A 266 12.47 26.29 -27.28
C GLY A 266 12.38 25.63 -25.88
N GLU A 267 11.25 25.74 -25.20
CA GLU A 267 11.02 25.10 -23.91
C GLU A 267 10.66 23.62 -24.08
N ARG A 268 11.02 22.80 -23.11
CA ARG A 268 10.69 21.39 -23.09
C ARG A 268 9.39 21.18 -22.35
N ASP A 269 8.43 20.50 -22.98
CA ASP A 269 7.19 20.05 -22.34
C ASP A 269 7.41 18.68 -21.69
N ASN A 270 8.12 18.70 -20.55
CA ASN A 270 8.50 17.50 -19.79
C ASN A 270 7.51 17.14 -18.68
N LYS A 271 6.29 17.71 -18.70
CA LYS A 271 5.27 17.46 -17.67
C LYS A 271 4.10 16.66 -18.21
N ALA A 272 3.58 15.77 -17.39
CA ALA A 272 2.31 15.09 -17.62
C ALA A 272 1.47 15.14 -16.35
N THR A 273 0.18 15.46 -16.48
CA THR A 273 -0.78 15.37 -15.38
C THR A 273 -1.64 14.13 -15.57
N ILE A 274 -1.64 13.28 -14.58
CA ILE A 274 -2.45 12.07 -14.50
C ILE A 274 -3.72 12.40 -13.72
N THR A 275 -4.86 12.12 -14.34
CA THR A 275 -6.19 12.23 -13.76
C THR A 275 -6.91 10.91 -13.83
N ALA A 276 -8.02 10.79 -13.14
CA ALA A 276 -8.82 9.56 -13.13
C ALA A 276 -10.31 9.88 -13.14
N SER A 277 -11.12 8.93 -13.59
CA SER A 277 -12.56 8.92 -13.39
C SER A 277 -13.04 7.55 -12.94
N LEU A 278 -14.19 7.49 -12.26
CA LEU A 278 -14.84 6.25 -11.86
C LEU A 278 -16.31 6.33 -12.22
N GLY A 279 -16.77 5.39 -13.07
CA GLY A 279 -18.15 5.40 -13.57
C GLY A 279 -18.51 6.68 -14.33
N GLY A 280 -17.54 7.31 -15.00
CA GLY A 280 -17.69 8.57 -15.75
C GLY A 280 -17.73 9.83 -14.89
N ILE A 281 -17.41 9.73 -13.59
CA ILE A 281 -17.29 10.87 -12.67
C ILE A 281 -15.81 11.12 -12.41
N GLU A 282 -15.37 12.36 -12.64
CA GLU A 282 -14.00 12.79 -12.40
C GLU A 282 -13.63 12.61 -10.93
N ALA A 283 -12.47 12.01 -10.68
CA ALA A 283 -11.94 11.82 -9.35
C ALA A 283 -11.27 13.10 -8.84
N ALA A 284 -11.42 13.39 -7.56
CA ALA A 284 -10.64 14.41 -6.90
C ALA A 284 -9.17 13.96 -6.77
N GLY A 285 -8.25 14.93 -6.91
CA GLY A 285 -6.81 14.69 -6.88
C GLY A 285 -6.23 14.38 -8.27
N SER A 286 -5.00 14.78 -8.45
CA SER A 286 -4.21 14.55 -9.67
C SER A 286 -2.72 14.44 -9.33
N LEU A 287 -1.94 13.76 -10.18
CA LEU A 287 -0.48 13.76 -10.08
C LEU A 287 0.11 14.43 -11.31
N THR A 288 0.82 15.53 -11.11
CA THR A 288 1.66 16.11 -12.16
C THR A 288 3.08 15.61 -12.00
N VAL A 289 3.56 14.81 -12.95
CA VAL A 289 4.94 14.37 -13.00
C VAL A 289 5.75 15.28 -13.91
N GLU A 290 6.95 15.63 -13.48
CA GLU A 290 7.96 16.29 -14.28
C GLU A 290 9.09 15.31 -14.58
N ALA A 291 9.18 14.87 -15.84
CA ALA A 291 10.22 13.95 -16.25
C ALA A 291 11.58 14.63 -16.29
N VAL A 292 12.55 14.01 -15.64
CA VAL A 292 13.93 14.43 -15.63
C VAL A 292 14.83 13.33 -16.21
N ASN A 293 15.96 13.71 -16.74
CA ASN A 293 16.97 12.74 -17.22
C ASN A 293 18.23 12.99 -16.40
N ILE A 294 18.16 12.56 -15.13
CA ILE A 294 19.26 12.65 -14.20
C ILE A 294 19.83 11.25 -14.02
N ASP A 295 21.16 11.09 -14.10
CA ASP A 295 21.79 9.84 -13.73
C ASP A 295 21.62 9.64 -12.23
N VAL A 296 20.75 8.68 -11.84
CA VAL A 296 20.42 8.36 -10.46
C VAL A 296 20.69 6.88 -10.17
N ILE A 297 21.29 6.61 -9.02
CA ILE A 297 21.39 5.27 -8.44
C ILE A 297 20.60 5.29 -7.13
N SER A 298 19.38 4.75 -7.15
CA SER A 298 18.49 4.79 -5.99
C SER A 298 18.69 3.56 -5.10
N ILE A 299 18.86 3.83 -3.80
CA ILE A 299 18.90 2.82 -2.74
C ILE A 299 17.49 2.57 -2.19
N PHE A 300 16.72 3.65 -1.98
CA PHE A 300 15.36 3.61 -1.46
C PHE A 300 14.60 4.87 -1.87
N SER A 301 13.59 4.71 -2.69
CA SER A 301 12.70 5.81 -3.11
C SER A 301 11.43 5.24 -3.73
N ASP A 302 10.34 5.99 -3.62
CA ASP A 302 9.09 5.69 -4.34
C ASP A 302 9.10 6.30 -5.77
N VAL A 303 10.06 7.16 -6.07
CA VAL A 303 10.13 7.91 -7.35
C VAL A 303 11.06 7.24 -8.35
N PHE A 304 12.14 6.59 -7.88
CA PHE A 304 13.15 5.98 -8.74
C PHE A 304 13.17 4.46 -8.58
N ALA A 305 13.59 3.75 -9.64
CA ALA A 305 13.81 2.32 -9.55
C ALA A 305 14.97 2.03 -8.59
N ASN A 306 14.68 1.37 -7.47
CA ASN A 306 15.67 1.02 -6.47
C ASN A 306 16.57 -0.12 -6.94
N ILE A 307 17.88 -0.03 -6.64
CA ILE A 307 18.78 -1.18 -6.77
C ILE A 307 18.39 -2.25 -5.71
N PRO A 308 18.74 -3.53 -5.95
CA PRO A 308 18.59 -4.55 -4.92
C PRO A 308 19.43 -4.22 -3.69
N VAL A 309 18.85 -4.38 -2.49
CA VAL A 309 19.47 -4.14 -1.19
C VAL A 309 19.50 -5.44 -0.39
N ASP A 310 20.63 -5.78 0.21
CA ASP A 310 20.77 -6.98 1.05
C ASP A 310 19.90 -6.85 2.31
N ASN A 311 19.96 -5.70 2.99
CA ASN A 311 19.19 -5.41 4.19
C ASN A 311 19.02 -3.92 4.41
N TYR A 312 17.81 -3.49 4.80
CA TYR A 312 17.56 -2.15 5.37
C TYR A 312 17.87 -2.07 6.87
N ASN A 313 18.14 -3.20 7.52
CA ASN A 313 18.65 -3.29 8.88
C ASN A 313 19.58 -4.51 8.98
N GLY A 314 20.87 -4.28 8.86
CA GLY A 314 21.93 -5.28 8.91
C GLY A 314 22.23 -5.77 10.32
N PHE A 315 21.25 -6.04 11.12
CA PHE A 315 21.25 -6.34 12.56
C PHE A 315 22.53 -7.00 13.12
N TYR A 316 23.35 -6.22 13.86
CA TYR A 316 24.66 -6.64 14.39
C TYR A 316 24.60 -6.97 15.88
N GLU A 317 24.18 -8.21 16.21
CA GLU A 317 24.16 -8.70 17.58
C GLU A 317 25.58 -8.90 18.16
N PRO A 318 25.76 -8.71 19.47
CA PRO A 318 24.81 -8.25 20.49
C PRO A 318 24.85 -6.72 20.72
N PHE A 319 25.46 -5.95 19.83
CA PHE A 319 25.79 -4.55 20.07
C PHE A 319 24.74 -3.57 19.55
N GLN A 320 23.99 -3.98 18.52
CA GLN A 320 22.93 -3.16 17.93
C GLN A 320 21.65 -3.28 18.76
N THR A 321 21.04 -2.12 19.10
CA THR A 321 19.72 -2.04 19.74
C THR A 321 18.63 -1.63 18.77
N THR A 322 19.00 -1.07 17.62
CA THR A 322 18.10 -0.55 16.61
C THR A 322 17.18 -1.63 16.06
N LEU A 323 15.87 -1.37 16.10
CA LEU A 323 14.83 -2.17 15.51
C LEU A 323 14.20 -1.44 14.31
N GLY A 324 13.44 -2.17 13.48
CA GLY A 324 12.74 -1.60 12.34
C GLY A 324 13.43 -1.90 11.01
N GLY A 325 13.03 -1.18 9.97
CA GLY A 325 13.44 -1.36 8.58
C GLY A 325 12.40 -0.75 7.64
N ALA A 326 12.31 -1.21 6.39
CA ALA A 326 11.35 -0.70 5.41
C ALA A 326 9.91 -1.06 5.81
N ILE A 327 9.04 -0.06 5.83
CA ILE A 327 7.60 -0.17 6.14
C ILE A 327 6.79 0.71 5.20
N VAL A 328 5.46 0.57 5.24
CA VAL A 328 4.53 1.47 4.56
C VAL A 328 3.81 2.33 5.60
N GLU A 329 3.98 3.64 5.53
CA GLU A 329 3.29 4.63 6.37
C GLU A 329 2.32 5.45 5.51
N ASN A 330 1.00 5.33 5.72
CA ASN A 330 -0.03 6.09 4.99
C ASN A 330 0.07 5.98 3.45
N GLY A 331 0.55 4.84 2.95
CA GLY A 331 0.73 4.59 1.52
C GLY A 331 2.08 5.04 0.94
N ASN A 332 2.96 5.62 1.74
CA ASN A 332 4.35 5.94 1.41
C ASN A 332 5.27 4.85 1.96
N ASN A 333 6.24 4.39 1.16
CA ASN A 333 7.29 3.51 1.65
C ASN A 333 8.33 4.36 2.38
N ILE A 334 8.65 3.98 3.60
CA ILE A 334 9.70 4.62 4.39
C ILE A 334 10.57 3.57 5.08
N ILE A 335 11.76 3.95 5.52
CA ILE A 335 12.54 3.16 6.45
C ILE A 335 12.35 3.76 7.83
N ASP A 336 11.79 3.00 8.77
CA ASP A 336 11.52 3.48 10.13
C ASP A 336 12.35 2.70 11.14
N TYR A 337 13.11 3.43 11.96
CA TYR A 337 13.98 2.89 13.00
C TYR A 337 13.57 3.37 14.38
N THR A 338 13.54 2.43 15.32
CA THR A 338 13.32 2.68 16.74
C THR A 338 14.49 2.16 17.57
N MET A 339 14.70 2.70 18.76
CA MET A 339 15.84 2.37 19.64
C MET A 339 17.19 2.52 18.93
N LEU A 340 17.32 3.52 18.08
CA LEU A 340 18.49 3.75 17.25
C LEU A 340 19.73 3.99 18.15
N ASN A 341 20.69 3.08 18.04
CA ASN A 341 22.07 3.36 18.45
C ASN A 341 23.00 3.37 17.24
N PHE A 342 22.94 2.35 16.39
CA PHE A 342 23.47 2.34 15.04
C PHE A 342 22.70 1.34 14.18
N VAL A 343 22.68 1.54 12.85
CA VAL A 343 22.05 0.65 11.88
C VAL A 343 22.75 0.76 10.54
N ALA A 344 22.89 -0.34 9.83
CA ALA A 344 23.43 -0.39 8.48
C ALA A 344 22.35 -0.71 7.45
N ILE A 345 22.31 0.07 6.36
CA ILE A 345 21.69 -0.32 5.10
C ILE A 345 22.79 -0.96 4.25
N GLU A 346 22.62 -2.22 3.87
CA GLU A 346 23.63 -3.03 3.21
C GLU A 346 23.24 -3.39 1.79
N TYR A 347 24.13 -3.14 0.86
CA TYR A 347 24.01 -3.44 -0.57
C TYR A 347 25.36 -3.83 -1.20
N TYR A 348 26.22 -4.48 -0.39
CA TYR A 348 27.55 -4.91 -0.83
C TYR A 348 27.57 -6.30 -1.48
N GLY A 349 26.44 -7.01 -1.46
CA GLY A 349 26.34 -8.37 -1.97
C GLY A 349 26.81 -9.39 -0.94
N ARG A 350 25.99 -9.70 0.06
CA ARG A 350 26.22 -10.81 0.97
C ARG A 350 26.41 -12.12 0.19
N GLU A 351 27.14 -13.06 0.74
CA GLU A 351 27.39 -14.35 0.10
C GLU A 351 26.06 -14.99 -0.38
N GLY A 352 25.96 -15.18 -1.70
CA GLY A 352 24.81 -15.80 -2.35
C GLY A 352 23.66 -14.86 -2.74
N SER A 353 23.71 -13.56 -2.43
CA SER A 353 22.64 -12.60 -2.79
C SER A 353 22.67 -12.22 -4.27
N GLY A 354 23.84 -12.22 -4.89
CA GLY A 354 24.04 -11.76 -6.28
C GLY A 354 23.99 -10.23 -6.44
N ILE A 355 23.81 -9.48 -5.35
CA ILE A 355 23.83 -8.01 -5.32
C ILE A 355 25.25 -7.53 -5.57
N GLN A 356 25.42 -6.38 -6.21
CA GLN A 356 26.71 -5.75 -6.45
C GLN A 356 26.75 -4.39 -5.75
N PRO A 357 27.89 -4.00 -5.16
CA PRO A 357 28.03 -2.66 -4.61
C PRO A 357 27.92 -1.59 -5.71
N VAL A 358 27.59 -0.39 -5.29
CA VAL A 358 27.33 0.75 -6.18
C VAL A 358 28.64 1.38 -6.64
N ASP A 359 28.82 1.53 -7.94
CA ASP A 359 29.81 2.44 -8.51
C ASP A 359 29.21 3.86 -8.59
N ALA A 360 29.59 4.71 -7.64
CA ALA A 360 29.20 6.11 -7.55
C ALA A 360 30.30 7.07 -8.02
N THR A 361 31.22 6.60 -8.87
CA THR A 361 32.37 7.41 -9.33
C THR A 361 31.93 8.67 -10.07
N GLU A 362 30.89 8.54 -10.92
CA GLU A 362 30.33 9.65 -11.71
C GLU A 362 29.28 10.45 -10.95
N MET A 363 28.87 10.00 -9.75
CA MET A 363 27.89 10.72 -8.92
C MET A 363 28.56 11.87 -8.16
N THR A 364 27.83 12.95 -8.00
CA THR A 364 28.31 14.17 -7.29
C THR A 364 27.69 14.34 -5.92
N HIS A 365 26.45 13.89 -5.75
CA HIS A 365 25.63 14.09 -4.53
C HIS A 365 24.98 12.80 -4.04
N LEU A 366 24.65 12.78 -2.76
CA LEU A 366 23.69 11.85 -2.15
C LEU A 366 22.50 12.68 -1.67
N HIS A 367 21.30 12.26 -2.08
CA HIS A 367 20.03 12.76 -1.54
C HIS A 367 19.52 11.83 -0.46
N ILE A 368 18.93 12.40 0.62
CA ILE A 368 18.25 11.67 1.67
C ILE A 368 17.26 12.57 2.40
N ASP A 369 16.07 12.05 2.68
CA ASP A 369 15.10 12.67 3.57
C ASP A 369 15.18 12.03 4.95
N ILE A 370 15.20 12.87 6.00
CA ILE A 370 15.29 12.44 7.39
C ILE A 370 14.18 13.09 8.21
N ARG A 371 13.48 12.28 9.01
CA ARG A 371 12.51 12.74 10.00
C ARG A 371 12.89 12.16 11.37
N VAL A 372 13.13 13.03 12.36
CA VAL A 372 13.30 12.60 13.75
C VAL A 372 11.95 12.56 14.44
N ASN A 373 11.50 11.39 14.88
CA ASN A 373 10.16 11.16 15.42
C ASN A 373 10.05 11.43 16.93
N GLU A 374 10.86 12.35 17.45
CA GLU A 374 10.90 12.76 18.85
C GLU A 374 11.44 14.19 19.00
N GLY A 375 11.54 14.68 20.23
CA GLY A 375 12.12 15.99 20.51
C GLY A 375 13.63 15.98 20.30
N LEU A 376 14.19 17.10 19.84
CA LEU A 376 15.63 17.30 19.65
C LEU A 376 16.21 18.22 20.74
N ASP A 377 17.33 17.80 21.32
CA ASP A 377 18.16 18.63 22.17
C ASP A 377 19.25 19.34 21.33
N PRO A 378 19.76 20.51 21.74
CA PRO A 378 20.72 21.31 20.94
C PRO A 378 22.01 20.60 20.57
N ASP A 379 22.43 19.61 21.35
CA ASP A 379 23.67 18.86 21.16
C ASP A 379 23.48 17.53 20.41
N ASP A 380 22.25 17.21 20.01
CA ASP A 380 21.90 15.96 19.30
C ASP A 380 22.51 15.93 17.90
N PHE A 381 22.86 14.72 17.45
CA PHE A 381 23.32 14.49 16.08
C PHE A 381 23.13 13.05 15.61
N ILE A 382 23.09 12.89 14.30
CA ILE A 382 23.17 11.59 13.62
C ILE A 382 24.38 11.65 12.68
N THR A 383 25.24 10.64 12.74
CA THR A 383 26.33 10.49 11.79
C THR A 383 25.99 9.41 10.78
N MET A 384 26.09 9.72 9.49
CA MET A 384 25.99 8.78 8.38
C MET A 384 27.37 8.55 7.78
N SER A 385 27.77 7.30 7.60
CA SER A 385 29.01 6.96 6.90
C SER A 385 28.75 6.05 5.71
N LEU A 386 29.48 6.29 4.62
CA LEU A 386 29.49 5.47 3.42
C LEU A 386 30.75 4.60 3.42
N HIS A 387 30.61 3.31 3.10
CA HIS A 387 31.71 2.35 3.11
C HIS A 387 31.91 1.78 1.70
N ASN A 388 33.03 2.08 1.11
CA ASN A 388 33.50 1.55 -0.18
C ASN A 388 34.34 0.31 0.04
N ASN A 389 34.17 -0.73 -0.77
CA ASN A 389 34.80 -2.05 -0.60
C ASN A 389 34.55 -2.64 0.79
N PHE A 390 33.33 -2.50 1.33
CA PHE A 390 32.95 -3.02 2.64
C PHE A 390 33.31 -4.50 2.78
N THR A 391 33.83 -4.89 3.95
CA THR A 391 34.37 -6.22 4.26
C THR A 391 35.69 -6.61 3.54
N GLN A 392 36.25 -5.77 2.69
CA GLN A 392 37.50 -6.04 2.02
C GLN A 392 38.70 -5.34 2.69
N PRO A 393 39.94 -5.85 2.55
CA PRO A 393 41.12 -5.18 3.11
C PRO A 393 41.39 -3.76 2.57
N SER A 394 40.76 -3.42 1.44
CA SER A 394 40.80 -2.10 0.81
C SER A 394 39.62 -1.20 1.19
N GLU A 395 38.93 -1.52 2.26
CA GLU A 395 37.79 -0.72 2.70
C GLU A 395 38.22 0.73 3.01
N VAL A 396 37.45 1.66 2.46
CA VAL A 396 37.56 3.11 2.73
C VAL A 396 36.20 3.61 3.10
N SER A 397 36.11 4.38 4.19
CA SER A 397 34.86 4.99 4.60
C SER A 397 34.99 6.49 4.78
N GLY A 398 33.88 7.19 4.59
CA GLY A 398 33.76 8.61 4.89
C GLY A 398 32.45 8.90 5.61
N ALA A 399 32.43 9.96 6.42
CA ALA A 399 31.30 10.29 7.27
C ALA A 399 30.82 11.72 7.07
N PHE A 400 29.50 11.90 7.23
CA PHE A 400 28.80 13.18 7.30
C PHE A 400 27.93 13.20 8.56
N THR A 401 27.84 14.34 9.26
CA THR A 401 27.08 14.48 10.51
C THR A 401 25.97 15.50 10.33
N PHE A 402 24.75 15.10 10.63
CA PHE A 402 23.58 15.95 10.76
C PHE A 402 23.49 16.43 12.22
N SER A 403 23.60 17.72 12.45
CA SER A 403 23.43 18.31 13.79
C SER A 403 21.96 18.59 14.08
N ALA A 404 21.61 18.80 15.36
CA ALA A 404 20.27 19.20 15.75
C ALA A 404 19.73 20.45 15.02
N SER A 405 20.63 21.35 14.58
CA SER A 405 20.23 22.54 13.81
C SER A 405 19.86 22.23 12.35
N ASP A 406 20.26 21.08 11.83
CA ASP A 406 19.96 20.64 10.47
C ASP A 406 18.67 19.81 10.43
N LEU A 407 18.23 19.27 11.57
CA LEU A 407 17.11 18.36 11.73
C LEU A 407 15.88 19.08 12.29
N LEU A 408 14.69 18.50 12.05
CA LEU A 408 13.43 18.97 12.62
C LEU A 408 12.72 17.82 13.36
N SER A 409 12.08 18.17 14.49
CA SER A 409 11.27 17.23 15.27
C SER A 409 9.92 16.98 14.59
N ASN A 410 9.64 15.72 14.23
CA ASN A 410 8.41 15.26 13.60
C ASN A 410 8.10 15.86 12.20
N GLU A 411 9.09 16.43 11.54
CA GLU A 411 9.00 16.97 10.20
C GLU A 411 10.11 16.38 9.33
N TRP A 412 9.83 16.18 8.04
CA TRP A 412 10.80 15.74 7.06
C TRP A 412 11.73 16.88 6.68
N VAL A 413 13.03 16.58 6.58
CA VAL A 413 14.06 17.49 6.07
C VAL A 413 14.79 16.77 4.93
N GLU A 414 14.86 17.44 3.80
CA GLU A 414 15.57 16.99 2.59
C GLU A 414 17.02 17.44 2.64
N PHE A 415 17.93 16.54 2.29
CA PHE A 415 19.37 16.80 2.24
C PHE A 415 19.96 16.42 0.89
N ASP A 416 20.60 17.38 0.23
CA ASP A 416 21.45 17.16 -0.95
C ASP A 416 22.92 17.32 -0.54
N ILE A 417 23.59 16.20 -0.30
CA ILE A 417 24.92 16.18 0.32
C ILE A 417 25.97 15.92 -0.77
N PRO A 418 26.87 16.88 -1.05
CA PRO A 418 27.99 16.62 -1.92
C PRO A 418 28.81 15.40 -1.43
N LEU A 419 29.06 14.43 -2.29
CA LEU A 419 29.86 13.25 -1.92
C LEU A 419 31.28 13.60 -1.49
N SER A 420 31.76 14.80 -1.84
CA SER A 420 33.02 15.36 -1.34
C SER A 420 32.97 15.79 0.13
N SER A 421 31.77 15.91 0.71
CA SER A 421 31.57 16.27 2.14
C SER A 421 31.66 15.06 3.08
N PHE A 422 31.79 13.85 2.54
CA PHE A 422 32.05 12.66 3.35
C PHE A 422 33.53 12.54 3.64
N ASP A 423 33.96 13.09 4.78
CA ASP A 423 35.35 13.08 5.18
C ASP A 423 35.92 11.65 5.24
N GLY A 424 36.98 11.41 4.47
CA GLY A 424 37.63 10.10 4.36
C GLY A 424 37.21 9.24 3.18
N LEU A 425 36.10 9.51 2.50
CA LEU A 425 35.63 8.76 1.32
C LEU A 425 36.46 9.14 0.08
N SER A 426 37.63 8.54 -0.07
CA SER A 426 38.56 8.86 -1.15
C SER A 426 38.29 8.11 -2.45
N VAL A 427 37.53 7.02 -2.41
CA VAL A 427 37.14 6.14 -3.55
C VAL A 427 35.68 5.79 -3.42
N ARG A 428 34.97 5.68 -4.56
CA ARG A 428 33.51 5.47 -4.63
C ARG A 428 33.08 4.47 -5.69
N ASP A 429 34.01 3.60 -6.11
CA ASP A 429 33.80 2.62 -7.19
C ASP A 429 33.05 1.34 -6.73
N ALA A 430 32.85 1.18 -5.41
CA ALA A 430 32.18 0.02 -4.84
C ALA A 430 31.58 0.34 -3.45
N ILE A 431 30.70 1.34 -3.37
CA ILE A 431 29.98 1.65 -2.11
C ILE A 431 28.96 0.54 -1.85
N GLY A 432 29.09 -0.13 -0.70
CA GLY A 432 28.27 -1.31 -0.37
C GLY A 432 27.51 -1.20 0.95
N MET A 433 27.76 -0.15 1.75
CA MET A 433 27.07 0.04 3.03
C MET A 433 26.93 1.52 3.36
N MET A 434 25.80 1.83 3.96
CA MET A 434 25.49 3.10 4.60
C MET A 434 25.20 2.83 6.07
N LEU A 435 25.99 3.42 6.99
CA LEU A 435 25.87 3.22 8.43
C LEU A 435 25.40 4.51 9.08
N PHE A 436 24.32 4.43 9.84
CA PHE A 436 23.81 5.51 10.69
C PHE A 436 24.16 5.23 12.15
N VAL A 437 24.67 6.24 12.84
CA VAL A 437 25.02 6.18 14.26
C VAL A 437 24.39 7.38 14.96
N SER A 438 23.57 7.12 15.98
CA SER A 438 23.01 8.15 16.86
C SER A 438 24.00 8.53 17.95
N ASP A 439 23.89 9.73 18.47
CA ASP A 439 24.59 10.19 19.69
C ASP A 439 24.13 9.45 20.96
N GLY A 440 23.06 8.67 20.87
CA GLY A 440 22.46 7.90 21.95
C GLY A 440 21.23 8.56 22.60
N THR A 441 20.84 9.76 22.17
CA THR A 441 19.61 10.45 22.60
C THR A 441 18.53 10.38 21.51
N ILE A 442 18.89 10.50 20.23
CA ILE A 442 17.96 10.27 19.13
C ILE A 442 17.75 8.76 18.94
N ALA A 443 16.55 8.29 19.28
CA ALA A 443 16.19 6.88 19.23
C ALA A 443 15.19 6.51 18.12
N ASN A 444 14.45 7.49 17.58
CA ASN A 444 13.37 7.24 16.62
C ASN A 444 13.55 8.10 15.36
N VAL A 445 13.84 7.45 14.23
CA VAL A 445 14.17 8.14 12.97
C VAL A 445 13.53 7.41 11.80
N SER A 446 12.90 8.18 10.91
CA SER A 446 12.45 7.67 9.60
C SER A 446 13.34 8.25 8.51
N LEU A 447 13.63 7.43 7.49
CA LEU A 447 14.39 7.79 6.30
C LEU A 447 13.55 7.54 5.05
N ASP A 448 13.76 8.36 4.02
CA ASP A 448 13.15 8.22 2.71
C ASP A 448 14.05 8.79 1.62
N ASN A 449 13.73 8.54 0.36
CA ASN A 449 14.36 9.12 -0.82
C ASN A 449 15.90 9.08 -0.82
N ILE A 450 16.47 7.90 -0.57
CA ILE A 450 17.94 7.71 -0.52
C ILE A 450 18.46 7.36 -1.92
N TYR A 451 19.18 8.27 -2.56
CA TYR A 451 19.76 8.01 -3.88
C TYR A 451 21.02 8.85 -4.15
N TYR A 452 21.92 8.30 -4.95
CA TYR A 452 23.06 9.02 -5.53
C TYR A 452 22.66 9.66 -6.84
N TYR A 453 23.14 10.86 -7.14
CA TYR A 453 22.89 11.52 -8.42
C TYR A 453 24.05 12.39 -8.89
N ALA A 454 24.10 12.64 -10.21
CA ALA A 454 25.00 13.60 -10.81
C ALA A 454 24.27 14.93 -10.98
N GLU A 455 24.72 15.97 -10.30
CA GLU A 455 24.29 17.35 -10.57
C GLU A 455 24.97 17.82 -11.86
N ASN A 456 24.17 18.21 -12.87
CA ASN A 456 24.61 18.68 -14.19
C ASN A 456 25.01 20.16 -14.17
#